data_25824876f0678193ab8c829c1845aa6b
#
_entry.id   25824876f0678193ab8c829c1845aa6b
#
_cell.length_a   1.000
_cell.length_b   1.000
_cell.length_c   1.000
_cell.angle_alpha   90.00
_cell.angle_beta   90.00
_cell.angle_gamma   90.00
#
_symmetry.space_group_name_H-M   'P 1'
#
loop_
_entity.id
_entity.type
_entity.pdbx_description
1 polymer ?
#
loop_
_entity_poly.entity_id
_entity_poly.type
_entity_poly.pdbx_seq_one_letter_code
_entity_poly.pdbx_strand_id
1 'polypeptide(L)'
;MRSLLFLVAAAATGALAQQPPVIGLITKTDTNPFFVKMKEGAQQAAQAKGGKLLTAAGKADGDNAGQVTALENMVNAGAKTILITPSDSKAILPAIAKARAKGVQVIALDSPTDPADGTDALFATDNYKAGVVIGEYAKAAFAGKPVKIATLDLFPGHPVGAQRHNGFLKGFGLAAPDKTATTLGTASEVVCMADSYGDHAKGQTAMENCLQKNPDINLVYTINEPAAAGAYQALKKAGKEKNVMIVSVDGGCAGVRNVQAGQIAATAQQYPLKMAAMGVEAGIAYANGAKKASGYTDTGVTLIAAKPLPGVDSVDPQKGLAMCWGK
;
A
#
# COMPACT_ATOMS: atom_id res chain seq x y z
N MET A 1 39.60 -54.23 -50.69
CA MET A 1 39.61 -53.09 -49.72
C MET A 1 38.18 -52.57 -49.63
N ARG A 2 37.45 -52.84 -48.55
CA ARG A 2 36.08 -52.38 -48.30
C ARG A 2 36.16 -51.18 -47.36
N SER A 3 35.85 -49.98 -47.89
CA SER A 3 35.73 -48.73 -47.06
C SER A 3 34.43 -48.71 -46.29
N LEU A 4 34.49 -48.74 -44.97
CA LEU A 4 33.31 -48.47 -44.11
C LEU A 4 33.15 -46.96 -43.96
N LEU A 5 32.04 -46.39 -44.48
CA LEU A 5 31.62 -45.05 -44.17
C LEU A 5 30.87 -45.09 -42.79
N PHE A 6 31.43 -44.40 -41.80
CA PHE A 6 30.72 -44.12 -40.55
C PHE A 6 29.85 -42.85 -40.75
N LEU A 7 28.55 -43.03 -40.72
CA LEU A 7 27.58 -41.94 -40.65
C LEU A 7 27.49 -41.46 -39.18
N VAL A 8 28.04 -40.25 -38.91
CA VAL A 8 27.84 -39.61 -37.61
C VAL A 8 26.50 -38.87 -37.63
N ALA A 9 25.49 -39.42 -36.98
CA ALA A 9 24.21 -38.75 -36.75
C ALA A 9 24.40 -37.67 -35.66
N ALA A 10 24.44 -36.39 -36.05
CA ALA A 10 24.38 -35.27 -35.13
C ALA A 10 22.94 -35.14 -34.56
N ALA A 11 22.75 -35.57 -33.34
CA ALA A 11 21.52 -35.31 -32.62
C ALA A 11 21.43 -33.82 -32.27
N ALA A 12 20.65 -33.07 -33.03
CA ALA A 12 20.29 -31.70 -32.66
C ALA A 12 19.34 -31.73 -31.46
N THR A 13 19.87 -31.54 -30.25
CA THR A 13 19.09 -31.30 -29.07
C THR A 13 18.49 -29.89 -29.20
N GLY A 14 17.26 -29.83 -29.78
CA GLY A 14 16.46 -28.61 -29.76
C GLY A 14 16.20 -28.20 -28.31
N ALA A 15 16.85 -27.13 -27.84
CA ALA A 15 16.50 -26.51 -26.58
C ALA A 15 15.03 -26.05 -26.71
N LEU A 16 14.13 -26.74 -26.04
CA LEU A 16 12.75 -26.29 -25.89
C LEU A 16 12.81 -24.94 -25.19
N ALA A 17 12.47 -23.86 -25.92
CA ALA A 17 12.39 -22.53 -25.33
C ALA A 17 11.41 -22.59 -24.16
N GLN A 18 11.92 -22.44 -22.94
CA GLN A 18 11.10 -22.45 -21.75
C GLN A 18 10.11 -21.28 -21.82
N GLN A 19 8.83 -21.59 -21.68
CA GLN A 19 7.78 -20.57 -21.70
C GLN A 19 8.01 -19.55 -20.55
N PRO A 20 7.83 -18.24 -20.81
CA PRO A 20 8.01 -17.23 -19.80
C PRO A 20 7.17 -17.52 -18.54
N PRO A 21 7.74 -17.41 -17.33
CA PRO A 21 6.98 -17.55 -16.10
C PRO A 21 5.78 -16.60 -16.07
N VAL A 22 4.59 -17.12 -15.77
CA VAL A 22 3.37 -16.32 -15.67
C VAL A 22 3.17 -15.88 -14.23
N ILE A 23 3.13 -14.57 -14.02
CA ILE A 23 2.91 -13.91 -12.71
C ILE A 23 1.59 -13.14 -12.80
N GLY A 24 0.72 -13.27 -11.78
CA GLY A 24 -0.48 -12.48 -11.64
C GLY A 24 -0.26 -11.30 -10.69
N LEU A 25 -0.87 -10.14 -10.97
CA LEU A 25 -1.00 -9.03 -10.02
C LEU A 25 -2.47 -8.63 -9.91
N ILE A 26 -2.99 -8.62 -8.67
CA ILE A 26 -4.36 -8.22 -8.35
C ILE A 26 -4.28 -7.06 -7.34
N THR A 27 -4.70 -5.87 -7.76
CA THR A 27 -4.76 -4.67 -6.90
C THR A 27 -6.18 -4.42 -6.39
N LYS A 28 -6.35 -3.50 -5.43
CA LYS A 28 -7.68 -3.14 -4.91
C LYS A 28 -8.49 -2.37 -5.94
N THR A 29 -7.84 -1.41 -6.62
CA THR A 29 -8.45 -0.60 -7.70
C THR A 29 -7.42 -0.34 -8.80
N ASP A 30 -7.87 0.13 -9.95
CA ASP A 30 -7.04 0.64 -11.03
C ASP A 30 -7.05 2.17 -11.15
N THR A 31 -7.70 2.87 -10.20
CA THR A 31 -7.84 4.33 -10.17
C THR A 31 -6.99 5.00 -9.09
N ASN A 32 -6.72 4.31 -7.97
CA ASN A 32 -5.85 4.85 -6.94
C ASN A 32 -4.39 4.90 -7.45
N PRO A 33 -3.73 6.08 -7.44
CA PRO A 33 -2.36 6.26 -7.96
C PRO A 33 -1.33 5.29 -7.37
N PHE A 34 -1.48 4.87 -6.11
CA PHE A 34 -0.62 3.90 -5.46
C PHE A 34 -0.64 2.55 -6.19
N PHE A 35 -1.83 2.03 -6.50
CA PHE A 35 -1.97 0.75 -7.21
C PHE A 35 -1.64 0.86 -8.69
N VAL A 36 -1.88 2.02 -9.32
CA VAL A 36 -1.42 2.29 -10.69
C VAL A 36 0.10 2.17 -10.77
N LYS A 37 0.83 2.73 -9.81
CA LYS A 37 2.30 2.65 -9.76
C LYS A 37 2.80 1.28 -9.33
N MET A 38 2.10 0.57 -8.47
CA MET A 38 2.40 -0.83 -8.17
C MET A 38 2.34 -1.70 -9.44
N LYS A 39 1.29 -1.53 -10.27
CA LYS A 39 1.14 -2.22 -11.55
C LYS A 39 2.27 -1.88 -12.52
N GLU A 40 2.64 -0.60 -12.61
CA GLU A 40 3.76 -0.14 -13.45
C GLU A 40 5.10 -0.79 -13.00
N GLY A 41 5.38 -0.80 -11.70
CA GLY A 41 6.57 -1.46 -11.14
C GLY A 41 6.60 -2.95 -11.43
N ALA A 42 5.44 -3.64 -11.33
CA ALA A 42 5.35 -5.04 -11.68
C ALA A 42 5.59 -5.29 -13.19
N GLN A 43 5.06 -4.42 -14.06
CA GLN A 43 5.28 -4.51 -15.51
C GLN A 43 6.76 -4.34 -15.88
N GLN A 44 7.42 -3.33 -15.31
CA GLN A 44 8.85 -3.08 -15.52
C GLN A 44 9.71 -4.26 -15.04
N ALA A 45 9.41 -4.80 -13.85
CA ALA A 45 10.15 -5.94 -13.30
C ALA A 45 9.94 -7.21 -14.13
N ALA A 46 8.69 -7.50 -14.56
CA ALA A 46 8.38 -8.66 -15.39
C ALA A 46 9.10 -8.57 -16.74
N GLN A 47 9.07 -7.41 -17.38
CA GLN A 47 9.78 -7.18 -18.64
C GLN A 47 11.29 -7.37 -18.49
N ALA A 48 11.89 -6.77 -17.45
CA ALA A 48 13.34 -6.85 -17.21
C ALA A 48 13.82 -8.27 -16.90
N LYS A 49 12.95 -9.12 -16.32
CA LYS A 49 13.29 -10.50 -15.91
C LYS A 49 12.73 -11.58 -16.85
N GLY A 50 12.13 -11.22 -17.97
CA GLY A 50 11.59 -12.17 -18.96
C GLY A 50 10.35 -12.93 -18.48
N GLY A 51 9.56 -12.35 -17.57
CA GLY A 51 8.29 -12.92 -17.12
C GLY A 51 7.09 -12.37 -17.88
N LYS A 52 5.98 -13.12 -17.90
CA LYS A 52 4.67 -12.67 -18.39
C LYS A 52 3.83 -12.21 -17.22
N LEU A 53 3.38 -10.95 -17.24
CA LEU A 53 2.50 -10.39 -16.19
C LEU A 53 1.04 -10.41 -16.67
N LEU A 54 0.16 -10.94 -15.81
CA LEU A 54 -1.30 -10.78 -15.89
C LEU A 54 -1.73 -9.77 -14.84
N THR A 55 -2.61 -8.84 -15.16
CA THR A 55 -3.08 -7.83 -14.20
C THR A 55 -4.59 -7.79 -14.11
N ALA A 56 -5.10 -7.58 -12.90
CA ALA A 56 -6.51 -7.32 -12.62
C ALA A 56 -6.62 -6.37 -11.41
N ALA A 57 -7.80 -5.81 -11.22
CA ALA A 57 -8.13 -4.99 -10.06
C ALA A 57 -9.57 -5.23 -9.63
N GLY A 58 -9.87 -4.97 -8.36
CA GLY A 58 -11.24 -4.77 -7.88
C GLY A 58 -11.81 -3.46 -8.44
N LYS A 59 -13.13 -3.33 -8.41
CA LYS A 59 -13.85 -2.11 -8.85
C LYS A 59 -13.71 -0.96 -7.85
N ALA A 60 -13.56 -1.28 -6.58
CA ALA A 60 -13.42 -0.34 -5.48
C ALA A 60 -12.68 -1.01 -4.31
N ASP A 61 -12.23 -0.22 -3.34
CA ASP A 61 -11.75 -0.77 -2.06
C ASP A 61 -12.89 -1.55 -1.39
N GLY A 62 -12.62 -2.78 -0.95
CA GLY A 62 -13.63 -3.70 -0.42
C GLY A 62 -14.26 -4.66 -1.44
N ASP A 63 -13.97 -4.56 -2.75
CA ASP A 63 -14.46 -5.50 -3.77
C ASP A 63 -13.73 -6.85 -3.72
N ASN A 64 -14.08 -7.66 -2.72
CA ASN A 64 -13.53 -9.01 -2.60
C ASN A 64 -13.99 -9.95 -3.73
N ALA A 65 -15.24 -9.85 -4.19
CA ALA A 65 -15.79 -10.74 -5.21
C ALA A 65 -15.03 -10.60 -6.55
N GLY A 66 -14.72 -9.37 -6.95
CA GLY A 66 -13.91 -9.08 -8.13
C GLY A 66 -12.49 -9.67 -8.00
N GLN A 67 -11.88 -9.56 -6.81
CA GLN A 67 -10.55 -10.13 -6.57
C GLN A 67 -10.54 -11.66 -6.57
N VAL A 68 -11.56 -12.31 -6.00
CA VAL A 68 -11.71 -13.78 -6.05
C VAL A 68 -11.80 -14.25 -7.51
N THR A 69 -12.65 -13.63 -8.32
CA THR A 69 -12.78 -13.95 -9.75
C THR A 69 -11.45 -13.78 -10.50
N ALA A 70 -10.74 -12.67 -10.24
CA ALA A 70 -9.45 -12.39 -10.86
C ALA A 70 -8.40 -13.46 -10.48
N LEU A 71 -8.36 -13.86 -9.21
CA LEU A 71 -7.45 -14.87 -8.70
C LEU A 71 -7.70 -16.23 -9.36
N GLU A 72 -8.95 -16.68 -9.44
CA GLU A 72 -9.32 -17.93 -10.07
C GLU A 72 -8.98 -17.93 -11.58
N ASN A 73 -9.24 -16.82 -12.28
CA ASN A 73 -8.88 -16.66 -13.69
C ASN A 73 -7.36 -16.74 -13.92
N MET A 74 -6.55 -16.11 -13.06
CA MET A 74 -5.10 -16.15 -13.16
C MET A 74 -4.53 -17.55 -12.88
N VAL A 75 -5.09 -18.26 -11.90
CA VAL A 75 -4.73 -19.68 -11.65
C VAL A 75 -5.03 -20.53 -12.87
N ASN A 76 -6.21 -20.38 -13.50
CA ASN A 76 -6.60 -21.11 -14.72
C ASN A 76 -5.72 -20.73 -15.92
N ALA A 77 -5.23 -19.48 -15.98
CA ALA A 77 -4.28 -19.01 -17.00
C ALA A 77 -2.83 -19.48 -16.77
N GLY A 78 -2.59 -20.32 -15.76
CA GLY A 78 -1.29 -20.94 -15.47
C GLY A 78 -0.31 -20.07 -14.69
N ALA A 79 -0.79 -19.04 -13.98
CA ALA A 79 0.06 -18.25 -13.10
C ALA A 79 0.72 -19.15 -12.05
N LYS A 80 2.04 -19.05 -11.93
CA LYS A 80 2.84 -19.75 -10.92
C LYS A 80 2.92 -18.98 -9.61
N THR A 81 2.79 -17.65 -9.69
CA THR A 81 2.72 -16.75 -8.53
C THR A 81 1.63 -15.73 -8.75
N ILE A 82 0.89 -15.43 -7.71
CA ILE A 82 -0.09 -14.34 -7.66
C ILE A 82 0.32 -13.36 -6.57
N LEU A 83 0.53 -12.11 -6.98
CA LEU A 83 0.74 -10.96 -6.13
C LEU A 83 -0.64 -10.34 -5.90
N ILE A 84 -1.04 -10.14 -4.65
CA ILE A 84 -2.37 -9.61 -4.34
C ILE A 84 -2.28 -8.54 -3.26
N THR A 85 -3.01 -7.43 -3.46
CA THR A 85 -3.32 -6.48 -2.39
C THR A 85 -4.75 -6.73 -1.93
N PRO A 86 -4.98 -7.49 -0.84
CA PRO A 86 -6.33 -7.86 -0.43
C PRO A 86 -7.24 -6.65 -0.16
N SER A 87 -8.42 -6.61 -0.77
CA SER A 87 -9.48 -5.64 -0.46
C SER A 87 -10.20 -6.00 0.84
N ASP A 88 -10.38 -7.31 1.08
CA ASP A 88 -10.87 -7.86 2.34
C ASP A 88 -9.86 -8.91 2.83
N SER A 89 -9.26 -8.64 3.98
CA SER A 89 -8.17 -9.46 4.54
C SER A 89 -8.61 -10.87 4.97
N LYS A 90 -9.92 -11.08 5.23
CA LYS A 90 -10.48 -12.36 5.67
C LYS A 90 -11.24 -13.07 4.56
N ALA A 91 -12.11 -12.36 3.86
CA ALA A 91 -12.98 -12.97 2.86
C ALA A 91 -12.22 -13.53 1.64
N ILE A 92 -11.00 -13.07 1.37
CA ILE A 92 -10.15 -13.58 0.28
C ILE A 92 -9.48 -14.93 0.62
N LEU A 93 -9.36 -15.31 1.90
CA LEU A 93 -8.61 -16.48 2.36
C LEU A 93 -9.02 -17.80 1.70
N PRO A 94 -10.31 -18.14 1.51
CA PRO A 94 -10.69 -19.38 0.85
C PRO A 94 -10.18 -19.49 -0.58
N ALA A 95 -10.17 -18.39 -1.34
CA ALA A 95 -9.66 -18.36 -2.70
C ALA A 95 -8.13 -18.51 -2.73
N ILE A 96 -7.43 -17.85 -1.82
CA ILE A 96 -5.98 -17.99 -1.66
C ILE A 96 -5.62 -19.43 -1.30
N ALA A 97 -6.33 -20.06 -0.37
CA ALA A 97 -6.08 -21.45 0.03
C ALA A 97 -6.23 -22.42 -1.16
N LYS A 98 -7.27 -22.25 -1.99
CA LYS A 98 -7.47 -23.03 -3.22
C LYS A 98 -6.32 -22.87 -4.22
N ALA A 99 -5.81 -21.65 -4.41
CA ALA A 99 -4.66 -21.38 -5.28
C ALA A 99 -3.39 -22.03 -4.76
N ARG A 100 -3.11 -21.90 -3.46
CA ARG A 100 -1.95 -22.53 -2.79
C ARG A 100 -1.99 -24.06 -2.86
N ALA A 101 -3.17 -24.68 -2.73
CA ALA A 101 -3.37 -26.11 -2.88
C ALA A 101 -3.04 -26.63 -4.31
N LYS A 102 -3.16 -25.75 -5.33
CA LYS A 102 -2.73 -26.04 -6.71
C LYS A 102 -1.23 -25.75 -6.95
N GLY A 103 -0.45 -25.49 -5.91
CA GLY A 103 0.99 -25.19 -6.02
C GLY A 103 1.31 -23.76 -6.43
N VAL A 104 0.34 -22.87 -6.52
CA VAL A 104 0.58 -21.44 -6.80
C VAL A 104 1.16 -20.78 -5.57
N GLN A 105 2.23 -19.98 -5.74
CA GLN A 105 2.71 -19.09 -4.69
C GLN A 105 1.80 -17.87 -4.61
N VAL A 106 1.36 -17.48 -3.42
CA VAL A 106 0.57 -16.26 -3.23
C VAL A 106 1.31 -15.32 -2.28
N ILE A 107 1.66 -14.13 -2.78
CA ILE A 107 2.38 -13.09 -2.03
C ILE A 107 1.43 -11.90 -1.84
N ALA A 108 1.22 -11.52 -0.60
CA ALA A 108 0.52 -10.27 -0.30
C ALA A 108 1.46 -9.07 -0.56
N LEU A 109 0.94 -8.03 -1.19
CA LEU A 109 1.60 -6.74 -1.33
C LEU A 109 0.81 -5.69 -0.54
N ASP A 110 1.51 -4.77 0.13
CA ASP A 110 0.93 -3.63 0.85
C ASP A 110 0.04 -4.00 2.04
N SER A 111 -0.93 -4.86 1.84
CA SER A 111 -1.94 -5.22 2.84
C SER A 111 -1.85 -6.70 3.22
N PRO A 112 -1.74 -7.05 4.51
CA PRO A 112 -1.75 -8.44 4.95
C PRO A 112 -3.15 -9.05 4.87
N THR A 113 -3.20 -10.38 4.87
CA THR A 113 -4.41 -11.13 5.24
C THR A 113 -4.59 -11.16 6.77
N ASP A 114 -5.75 -11.56 7.24
CA ASP A 114 -6.05 -11.78 8.66
C ASP A 114 -6.69 -13.17 8.85
N PRO A 115 -5.93 -14.17 9.33
CA PRO A 115 -4.57 -14.09 9.86
C PRO A 115 -3.50 -13.84 8.76
N ALA A 116 -2.32 -13.32 9.19
CA ALA A 116 -1.24 -12.89 8.29
C ALA A 116 -0.58 -14.04 7.51
N ASP A 117 -0.66 -15.28 7.98
CA ASP A 117 -0.12 -16.50 7.36
C ASP A 117 -1.03 -17.07 6.24
N GLY A 118 -2.13 -16.39 5.94
CA GLY A 118 -3.00 -16.73 4.81
C GLY A 118 -2.27 -16.72 3.47
N THR A 119 -1.21 -15.92 3.31
CA THR A 119 -0.33 -15.86 2.13
C THR A 119 1.05 -16.48 2.44
N ASP A 120 1.84 -16.79 1.39
CA ASP A 120 3.19 -17.36 1.56
C ASP A 120 4.17 -16.28 2.08
N ALA A 121 4.04 -15.03 1.61
CA ALA A 121 4.84 -13.89 2.05
C ALA A 121 4.04 -12.59 2.01
N LEU A 122 4.55 -11.56 2.70
CA LEU A 122 4.05 -10.17 2.66
C LEU A 122 5.21 -9.21 2.38
N PHE A 123 5.11 -8.41 1.32
CA PHE A 123 6.02 -7.29 1.06
C PHE A 123 5.23 -5.98 1.20
N ALA A 124 5.49 -5.25 2.27
CA ALA A 124 4.68 -4.10 2.63
C ALA A 124 5.48 -3.07 3.43
N THR A 125 4.95 -1.87 3.54
CA THR A 125 5.35 -0.85 4.50
C THR A 125 5.04 -1.32 5.92
N ASP A 126 5.89 -0.99 6.89
CA ASP A 126 5.49 -1.00 8.30
C ASP A 126 4.46 0.10 8.53
N ASN A 127 3.18 -0.27 8.39
CA ASN A 127 2.06 0.67 8.47
C ASN A 127 1.90 1.30 9.85
N TYR A 128 2.25 0.57 10.92
CA TYR A 128 2.26 1.13 12.27
C TYR A 128 3.33 2.21 12.41
N LYS A 129 4.54 1.95 11.91
CA LYS A 129 5.62 2.93 11.87
C LYS A 129 5.27 4.15 11.02
N ALA A 130 4.60 3.96 9.86
CA ALA A 130 4.12 5.07 9.04
C ALA A 130 3.17 5.99 9.83
N GLY A 131 2.25 5.40 10.61
CA GLY A 131 1.42 6.16 11.56
C GLY A 131 2.24 6.86 12.63
N VAL A 132 3.19 6.16 13.27
CA VAL A 132 4.03 6.72 14.35
C VAL A 132 4.77 7.97 13.88
N VAL A 133 5.46 7.93 12.73
CA VAL A 133 6.28 9.07 12.31
C VAL A 133 5.46 10.32 11.96
N ILE A 134 4.24 10.16 11.39
CA ILE A 134 3.35 11.32 11.17
C ILE A 134 2.73 11.83 12.46
N GLY A 135 2.48 10.95 13.44
CA GLY A 135 2.03 11.32 14.79
C GLY A 135 3.08 12.09 15.56
N GLU A 136 4.33 11.64 15.54
CA GLU A 136 5.48 12.33 16.15
C GLU A 136 5.68 13.72 15.55
N TYR A 137 5.57 13.84 14.22
CA TYR A 137 5.61 15.13 13.55
C TYR A 137 4.49 16.06 14.01
N ALA A 138 3.25 15.58 14.03
CA ALA A 138 2.11 16.37 14.46
C ALA A 138 2.25 16.81 15.92
N LYS A 139 2.67 15.93 16.83
CA LYS A 139 2.97 16.25 18.23
C LYS A 139 4.00 17.36 18.36
N ALA A 140 5.12 17.25 17.66
CA ALA A 140 6.18 18.27 17.68
C ALA A 140 5.69 19.61 17.13
N ALA A 141 4.87 19.60 16.06
CA ALA A 141 4.31 20.81 15.47
C ALA A 141 3.32 21.53 16.39
N PHE A 142 2.55 20.78 17.18
CA PHE A 142 1.63 21.36 18.17
C PHE A 142 2.36 21.88 19.43
N ALA A 143 3.53 21.34 19.74
CA ALA A 143 4.36 21.79 20.88
C ALA A 143 3.56 21.94 22.19
N GLY A 144 2.69 20.98 22.50
CA GLY A 144 1.85 20.98 23.71
C GLY A 144 0.59 21.87 23.65
N LYS A 145 0.30 22.53 22.55
CA LYS A 145 -0.95 23.27 22.38
C LYS A 145 -2.16 22.32 22.35
N PRO A 146 -3.34 22.77 22.78
CA PRO A 146 -4.57 21.97 22.71
C PRO A 146 -4.86 21.50 21.29
N VAL A 147 -5.24 20.22 21.14
CA VAL A 147 -5.55 19.60 19.86
C VAL A 147 -6.96 19.02 19.89
N LYS A 148 -7.65 19.17 18.75
CA LYS A 148 -8.91 18.48 18.41
C LYS A 148 -8.72 17.76 17.10
N ILE A 149 -8.70 16.44 17.12
CA ILE A 149 -8.29 15.59 16.03
C ILE A 149 -9.51 15.04 15.29
N ALA A 150 -9.51 15.13 13.95
CA ALA A 150 -10.31 14.27 13.10
C ALA A 150 -9.43 13.16 12.53
N THR A 151 -9.92 11.92 12.54
CA THR A 151 -9.29 10.81 11.81
C THR A 151 -10.16 10.39 10.63
N LEU A 152 -9.57 10.43 9.42
CA LEU A 152 -10.21 9.95 8.20
C LEU A 152 -9.60 8.61 7.85
N ASP A 153 -10.25 7.58 8.34
CA ASP A 153 -9.76 6.21 8.34
C ASP A 153 -10.12 5.46 7.05
N LEU A 154 -9.68 4.21 6.91
CA LEU A 154 -10.01 3.37 5.77
C LEU A 154 -11.47 2.90 5.88
N PHE A 155 -11.69 1.78 6.48
CA PHE A 155 -12.99 1.20 6.88
C PHE A 155 -12.73 0.14 7.96
N PRO A 156 -13.73 -0.18 8.78
CA PRO A 156 -13.56 -1.09 9.91
C PRO A 156 -13.03 -2.48 9.51
N GLY A 157 -12.13 -3.02 10.32
CA GLY A 157 -11.60 -4.38 10.16
C GLY A 157 -10.45 -4.52 9.17
N HIS A 158 -10.02 -3.45 8.48
CA HIS A 158 -8.86 -3.52 7.60
C HIS A 158 -7.55 -3.32 8.39
N PRO A 159 -6.59 -4.28 8.35
CA PRO A 159 -5.37 -4.22 9.18
C PRO A 159 -4.55 -2.95 8.98
N VAL A 160 -4.36 -2.50 7.73
CA VAL A 160 -3.62 -1.27 7.41
C VAL A 160 -4.27 -0.05 8.05
N GLY A 161 -5.62 0.03 8.05
CA GLY A 161 -6.35 1.10 8.70
C GLY A 161 -6.04 1.17 10.19
N ALA A 162 -6.17 0.04 10.90
CA ALA A 162 -5.89 -0.04 12.32
C ALA A 162 -4.41 0.28 12.65
N GLN A 163 -3.47 -0.27 11.88
CA GLN A 163 -2.05 -0.04 12.10
C GLN A 163 -1.66 1.44 11.96
N ARG A 164 -2.06 2.10 10.87
CA ARG A 164 -1.74 3.53 10.65
C ARG A 164 -2.40 4.42 11.69
N HIS A 165 -3.69 4.20 11.96
CA HIS A 165 -4.44 4.97 12.97
C HIS A 165 -3.81 4.83 14.37
N ASN A 166 -3.60 3.59 14.84
CA ASN A 166 -3.04 3.33 16.16
C ASN A 166 -1.57 3.82 16.24
N GLY A 167 -0.81 3.67 15.16
CA GLY A 167 0.52 4.26 15.04
C GLY A 167 0.50 5.78 15.18
N PHE A 168 -0.44 6.46 14.51
CA PHE A 168 -0.60 7.91 14.61
C PHE A 168 -0.91 8.34 16.05
N LEU A 169 -1.87 7.70 16.73
CA LEU A 169 -2.17 7.98 18.13
C LEU A 169 -0.93 7.79 19.02
N LYS A 170 -0.22 6.67 18.85
CA LYS A 170 1.01 6.37 19.59
C LYS A 170 2.09 7.42 19.37
N GLY A 171 2.35 7.79 18.12
CA GLY A 171 3.35 8.81 17.77
C GLY A 171 3.00 10.18 18.32
N PHE A 172 1.72 10.55 18.31
CA PHE A 172 1.23 11.78 18.93
C PHE A 172 1.36 11.76 20.45
N GLY A 173 1.51 10.58 21.06
CA GLY A 173 1.64 10.40 22.52
C GLY A 173 0.30 10.15 23.22
N LEU A 174 -0.71 9.73 22.48
CA LEU A 174 -2.02 9.34 23.02
C LEU A 174 -2.05 7.83 23.30
N ALA A 175 -3.03 7.40 24.12
CA ALA A 175 -3.27 5.99 24.34
C ALA A 175 -3.68 5.32 23.02
N ALA A 176 -3.04 4.20 22.71
CA ALA A 176 -3.29 3.48 21.46
C ALA A 176 -3.12 1.98 21.66
N PRO A 177 -3.90 1.15 20.96
CA PRO A 177 -3.63 -0.28 20.84
C PRO A 177 -2.26 -0.54 20.20
N ASP A 178 -1.72 -1.73 20.44
CA ASP A 178 -0.44 -2.13 19.83
C ASP A 178 -0.58 -2.42 18.31
N LYS A 179 0.56 -2.68 17.67
CA LYS A 179 0.64 -2.89 16.21
C LYS A 179 -0.11 -4.13 15.69
N THR A 180 -0.52 -5.03 16.57
CA THR A 180 -1.24 -6.27 16.20
C THR A 180 -2.76 -6.11 16.28
N ALA A 181 -3.24 -5.00 16.88
CA ALA A 181 -4.67 -4.74 17.01
C ALA A 181 -5.32 -4.48 15.65
N THR A 182 -6.50 -5.04 15.46
CA THR A 182 -7.34 -4.85 14.26
C THR A 182 -8.46 -3.82 14.48
N THR A 183 -8.55 -3.27 15.70
CA THR A 183 -9.51 -2.22 16.09
C THR A 183 -8.82 -0.87 16.19
N LEU A 184 -9.55 0.20 15.88
CA LEU A 184 -9.06 1.57 16.03
C LEU A 184 -9.06 1.97 17.51
N GLY A 185 -7.97 2.62 17.94
CA GLY A 185 -7.88 3.26 19.23
C GLY A 185 -8.78 4.49 19.33
N THR A 186 -9.04 4.94 20.56
CA THR A 186 -9.77 6.18 20.83
C THR A 186 -9.02 6.98 21.91
N ALA A 187 -9.12 8.29 21.82
CA ALA A 187 -8.59 9.23 22.82
C ALA A 187 -9.51 10.45 22.89
N SER A 188 -9.49 11.16 24.01
CA SER A 188 -10.36 12.34 24.23
C SER A 188 -10.12 13.46 23.20
N GLU A 189 -8.90 13.55 22.68
CA GLU A 189 -8.48 14.50 21.65
C GLU A 189 -9.06 14.18 20.27
N VAL A 190 -9.45 12.91 20.01
CA VAL A 190 -10.09 12.49 18.77
C VAL A 190 -11.58 12.78 18.84
N VAL A 191 -11.97 13.92 18.31
CA VAL A 191 -13.35 14.43 18.38
C VAL A 191 -14.22 14.00 17.20
N CYS A 192 -13.63 13.42 16.16
CA CYS A 192 -14.33 12.83 15.02
C CYS A 192 -13.50 11.69 14.41
N MET A 193 -14.15 10.55 14.19
CA MET A 193 -13.64 9.43 13.39
C MET A 193 -14.61 9.19 12.24
N ALA A 194 -14.10 9.04 11.03
CA ALA A 194 -14.92 8.83 9.84
C ALA A 194 -14.20 7.98 8.79
N ASP A 195 -14.95 7.12 8.10
CA ASP A 195 -14.42 6.26 7.05
C ASP A 195 -14.30 7.03 5.73
N SER A 196 -13.08 7.15 5.22
CA SER A 196 -12.79 7.76 3.92
C SER A 196 -12.63 6.75 2.80
N TYR A 197 -12.48 5.47 3.13
CA TYR A 197 -12.15 4.39 2.19
C TYR A 197 -10.85 4.66 1.39
N GLY A 198 -10.03 5.59 1.85
CA GLY A 198 -8.84 6.02 1.10
C GLY A 198 -9.15 6.72 -0.22
N ASP A 199 -10.36 7.22 -0.39
CA ASP A 199 -10.89 7.86 -1.60
C ASP A 199 -11.00 9.39 -1.42
N HIS A 200 -10.78 10.14 -2.51
CA HIS A 200 -10.82 11.61 -2.49
C HIS A 200 -12.22 12.16 -2.15
N ALA A 201 -13.26 11.69 -2.85
CA ALA A 201 -14.61 12.23 -2.68
C ALA A 201 -15.20 11.85 -1.31
N LYS A 202 -14.98 10.60 -0.88
CA LYS A 202 -15.39 10.14 0.45
C LYS A 202 -14.59 10.84 1.55
N GLY A 203 -13.29 11.10 1.34
CA GLY A 203 -12.48 11.88 2.26
C GLY A 203 -12.98 13.31 2.42
N GLN A 204 -13.42 13.95 1.34
CA GLN A 204 -14.05 15.26 1.39
C GLN A 204 -15.35 15.21 2.21
N THR A 205 -16.26 14.28 1.92
CA THR A 205 -17.52 14.11 2.64
C THR A 205 -17.28 13.80 4.13
N ALA A 206 -16.32 12.92 4.44
CA ALA A 206 -15.97 12.59 5.81
C ALA A 206 -15.49 13.83 6.59
N MET A 207 -14.65 14.67 5.97
CA MET A 207 -14.19 15.91 6.61
C MET A 207 -15.31 16.95 6.77
N GLU A 208 -16.18 17.13 5.76
CA GLU A 208 -17.36 17.99 5.87
C GLU A 208 -18.25 17.59 7.06
N ASN A 209 -18.50 16.28 7.22
CA ASN A 209 -19.27 15.75 8.35
C ASN A 209 -18.56 15.94 9.70
N CYS A 210 -17.24 15.80 9.75
CA CYS A 210 -16.47 16.05 10.96
C CYS A 210 -16.52 17.53 11.37
N LEU A 211 -16.42 18.46 10.42
CA LEU A 211 -16.53 19.90 10.69
C LEU A 211 -17.92 20.32 11.18
N GLN A 212 -18.99 19.66 10.71
CA GLN A 212 -20.34 19.89 11.22
C GLN A 212 -20.48 19.43 12.68
N LYS A 213 -19.85 18.31 13.05
CA LYS A 213 -19.88 17.78 14.43
C LYS A 213 -19.01 18.59 15.38
N ASN A 214 -17.83 19.00 14.92
CA ASN A 214 -16.88 19.79 15.72
C ASN A 214 -16.16 20.80 14.84
N PRO A 215 -16.59 22.08 14.84
CA PRO A 215 -15.98 23.13 14.03
C PRO A 215 -14.58 23.54 14.50
N ASP A 216 -14.15 23.13 15.70
CA ASP A 216 -12.85 23.50 16.29
C ASP A 216 -11.74 22.48 16.00
N ILE A 217 -11.97 21.50 15.11
CA ILE A 217 -10.92 20.59 14.65
C ILE A 217 -9.74 21.42 14.12
N ASN A 218 -8.51 21.08 14.61
CA ASN A 218 -7.29 21.77 14.21
C ASN A 218 -6.18 20.81 13.73
N LEU A 219 -6.41 19.48 13.82
CA LEU A 219 -5.53 18.45 13.28
C LEU A 219 -6.38 17.38 12.57
N VAL A 220 -5.97 16.99 11.36
CA VAL A 220 -6.57 15.91 10.58
C VAL A 220 -5.50 14.86 10.29
N TYR A 221 -5.72 13.66 10.76
CA TYR A 221 -5.04 12.48 10.26
C TYR A 221 -5.84 11.89 9.10
N THR A 222 -5.16 11.52 8.02
CA THR A 222 -5.77 10.79 6.91
C THR A 222 -5.02 9.51 6.62
N ILE A 223 -5.77 8.46 6.29
CA ILE A 223 -5.22 7.14 5.98
C ILE A 223 -4.24 7.17 4.79
N ASN A 224 -4.45 8.08 3.82
CA ASN A 224 -3.65 8.23 2.62
C ASN A 224 -3.82 9.62 1.99
N GLU A 225 -3.02 9.94 0.97
CA GLU A 225 -3.02 11.23 0.28
C GLU A 225 -4.29 11.54 -0.53
N PRO A 226 -4.99 10.58 -1.19
CA PRO A 226 -6.28 10.88 -1.79
C PRO A 226 -7.31 11.40 -0.78
N ALA A 227 -7.43 10.76 0.39
CA ALA A 227 -8.30 11.24 1.46
C ALA A 227 -7.86 12.61 1.99
N ALA A 228 -6.54 12.87 2.10
CA ALA A 228 -5.99 14.18 2.49
C ALA A 228 -6.36 15.30 1.51
N ALA A 229 -6.27 15.02 0.21
CA ALA A 229 -6.67 15.98 -0.82
C ALA A 229 -8.17 16.31 -0.73
N GLY A 230 -9.02 15.31 -0.48
CA GLY A 230 -10.45 15.52 -0.22
C GLY A 230 -10.69 16.35 1.04
N ALA A 231 -10.02 16.01 2.15
CA ALA A 231 -10.11 16.77 3.39
C ALA A 231 -9.70 18.24 3.21
N TYR A 232 -8.64 18.49 2.44
CA TYR A 232 -8.20 19.85 2.14
C TYR A 232 -9.29 20.64 1.37
N GLN A 233 -9.99 20.02 0.42
CA GLN A 233 -11.08 20.69 -0.30
C GLN A 233 -12.25 21.04 0.65
N ALA A 234 -12.60 20.16 1.58
CA ALA A 234 -13.61 20.44 2.59
C ALA A 234 -13.19 21.61 3.50
N LEU A 235 -11.95 21.64 3.97
CA LEU A 235 -11.40 22.73 4.77
C LEU A 235 -11.37 24.05 4.01
N LYS A 236 -10.96 24.03 2.74
CA LYS A 236 -10.95 25.23 1.86
C LYS A 236 -12.35 25.78 1.67
N LYS A 237 -13.34 24.91 1.43
CA LYS A 237 -14.75 25.32 1.31
C LYS A 237 -15.28 25.95 2.61
N ALA A 238 -14.77 25.48 3.76
CA ALA A 238 -15.12 26.03 5.07
C ALA A 238 -14.27 27.24 5.50
N GLY A 239 -13.29 27.67 4.70
CA GLY A 239 -12.35 28.76 5.03
C GLY A 239 -11.39 28.44 6.17
N LYS A 240 -11.10 27.15 6.41
CA LYS A 240 -10.31 26.65 7.54
C LYS A 240 -8.95 26.05 7.15
N GLU A 241 -8.60 26.04 5.87
CA GLU A 241 -7.41 25.38 5.33
C GLU A 241 -6.09 25.93 5.89
N LYS A 242 -6.08 27.16 6.41
CA LYS A 242 -4.91 27.80 7.01
C LYS A 242 -4.76 27.48 8.51
N ASN A 243 -5.84 27.03 9.15
CA ASN A 243 -5.91 26.85 10.61
C ASN A 243 -5.93 25.37 11.02
N VAL A 244 -6.03 24.45 10.07
CA VAL A 244 -6.10 23.02 10.32
C VAL A 244 -4.94 22.33 9.64
N MET A 245 -4.15 21.62 10.44
CA MET A 245 -3.02 20.82 9.94
C MET A 245 -3.54 19.48 9.39
N ILE A 246 -3.03 19.02 8.25
CA ILE A 246 -3.27 17.67 7.72
C ILE A 246 -1.94 16.91 7.73
N VAL A 247 -1.96 15.67 8.25
CA VAL A 247 -0.88 14.69 8.10
C VAL A 247 -1.40 13.43 7.43
N SER A 248 -0.56 12.78 6.62
CA SER A 248 -1.00 11.70 5.73
C SER A 248 0.07 10.63 5.50
N VAL A 249 -0.26 9.65 4.68
CA VAL A 249 0.63 8.58 4.23
C VAL A 249 0.52 8.47 2.71
N ASP A 250 1.58 8.15 2.02
CA ASP A 250 1.83 7.60 0.69
C ASP A 250 3.16 8.10 0.08
N GLY A 251 3.41 9.42 0.03
CA GLY A 251 4.61 9.99 -0.59
C GLY A 251 4.60 9.91 -2.11
N GLY A 252 3.43 9.91 -2.72
CA GLY A 252 3.27 10.07 -4.16
C GLY A 252 3.61 11.49 -4.61
N CYS A 253 4.06 11.68 -5.86
CA CYS A 253 4.52 13.01 -6.30
C CYS A 253 3.43 14.08 -6.24
N ALA A 254 2.16 13.71 -6.39
CA ALA A 254 1.04 14.64 -6.18
C ALA A 254 0.93 15.06 -4.71
N GLY A 255 1.00 14.11 -3.78
CA GLY A 255 0.98 14.38 -2.35
C GLY A 255 2.19 15.18 -1.87
N VAL A 256 3.39 14.85 -2.36
CA VAL A 256 4.60 15.63 -2.05
C VAL A 256 4.51 17.07 -2.55
N ARG A 257 3.89 17.30 -3.73
CA ARG A 257 3.57 18.67 -4.18
C ARG A 257 2.58 19.37 -3.25
N ASN A 258 1.59 18.65 -2.70
CA ASN A 258 0.68 19.20 -1.70
C ASN A 258 1.40 19.53 -0.38
N VAL A 259 2.42 18.73 0.00
CA VAL A 259 3.30 19.07 1.14
C VAL A 259 4.10 20.33 0.83
N GLN A 260 4.69 20.45 -0.36
CA GLN A 260 5.43 21.64 -0.77
C GLN A 260 4.55 22.91 -0.80
N ALA A 261 3.29 22.75 -1.21
CA ALA A 261 2.30 23.85 -1.24
C ALA A 261 1.69 24.17 0.15
N GLY A 262 2.06 23.42 1.20
CA GLY A 262 1.52 23.61 2.55
C GLY A 262 0.08 23.14 2.75
N GLN A 263 -0.48 22.37 1.81
CA GLN A 263 -1.81 21.77 1.92
C GLN A 263 -1.83 20.54 2.84
N ILE A 264 -0.73 19.81 2.87
CA ILE A 264 -0.43 18.71 3.80
C ILE A 264 0.85 19.10 4.54
N ALA A 265 0.87 18.94 5.86
CA ALA A 265 2.04 19.30 6.65
C ALA A 265 3.16 18.26 6.58
N ALA A 266 2.79 16.97 6.54
CA ALA A 266 3.72 15.87 6.38
C ALA A 266 3.02 14.62 5.81
N THR A 267 3.80 13.79 5.08
CA THR A 267 3.36 12.49 4.56
C THR A 267 4.44 11.44 4.79
N ALA A 268 4.04 10.24 5.22
CA ALA A 268 4.93 9.09 5.35
C ALA A 268 4.99 8.34 4.01
N GLN A 269 6.13 8.40 3.33
CA GLN A 269 6.31 7.77 2.02
C GLN A 269 6.37 6.26 2.10
N GLN A 270 5.67 5.61 1.18
CA GLN A 270 5.67 4.18 0.87
C GLN A 270 6.30 3.92 -0.51
N TYR A 271 6.57 2.64 -0.84
CA TYR A 271 7.33 2.26 -2.03
C TYR A 271 6.62 1.19 -2.87
N PRO A 272 5.49 1.51 -3.58
CA PRO A 272 4.68 0.53 -4.33
C PRO A 272 5.45 -0.14 -5.46
N LEU A 273 6.34 0.57 -6.16
CA LEU A 273 7.18 -0.01 -7.22
C LEU A 273 8.13 -1.08 -6.66
N LYS A 274 8.74 -0.80 -5.49
CA LYS A 274 9.64 -1.76 -4.80
C LYS A 274 8.89 -3.00 -4.37
N MET A 275 7.71 -2.86 -3.76
CA MET A 275 6.86 -3.99 -3.36
C MET A 275 6.55 -4.89 -4.56
N ALA A 276 6.14 -4.28 -5.66
CA ALA A 276 5.79 -5.00 -6.89
C ALA A 276 7.00 -5.68 -7.53
N ALA A 277 8.13 -4.99 -7.64
CA ALA A 277 9.36 -5.55 -8.20
C ALA A 277 9.84 -6.77 -7.41
N MET A 278 9.89 -6.66 -6.09
CA MET A 278 10.25 -7.79 -5.20
C MET A 278 9.30 -8.98 -5.37
N GLY A 279 8.00 -8.71 -5.49
CA GLY A 279 6.99 -9.75 -5.73
C GLY A 279 7.20 -10.48 -7.04
N VAL A 280 7.42 -9.74 -8.14
CA VAL A 280 7.69 -10.31 -9.46
C VAL A 280 9.00 -11.12 -9.46
N GLU A 281 10.07 -10.59 -8.87
CA GLU A 281 11.36 -11.29 -8.77
C GLU A 281 11.22 -12.60 -7.98
N ALA A 282 10.53 -12.58 -6.84
CA ALA A 282 10.25 -13.78 -6.06
C ALA A 282 9.41 -14.80 -6.84
N GLY A 283 8.42 -14.32 -7.61
CA GLY A 283 7.56 -15.16 -8.44
C GLY A 283 8.32 -15.83 -9.59
N ILE A 284 9.18 -15.10 -10.27
CA ILE A 284 10.02 -15.66 -11.35
C ILE A 284 11.04 -16.65 -10.77
N ALA A 285 11.66 -16.34 -9.64
CA ALA A 285 12.58 -17.25 -8.96
C ALA A 285 11.88 -18.57 -8.60
N TYR A 286 10.67 -18.50 -8.03
CA TYR A 286 9.87 -19.68 -7.71
C TYR A 286 9.52 -20.50 -8.96
N ALA A 287 9.07 -19.86 -10.04
CA ALA A 287 8.78 -20.55 -11.29
C ALA A 287 10.01 -21.27 -11.90
N ASN A 288 11.22 -20.78 -11.60
CA ASN A 288 12.50 -21.35 -12.01
C ASN A 288 13.06 -22.36 -10.98
N GLY A 289 12.25 -22.82 -10.02
CA GLY A 289 12.62 -23.88 -9.08
C GLY A 289 13.19 -23.41 -7.74
N ALA A 290 13.23 -22.11 -7.46
CA ALA A 290 13.58 -21.61 -6.13
C ALA A 290 12.48 -21.96 -5.11
N LYS A 291 12.83 -21.91 -3.81
CA LYS A 291 11.85 -22.01 -2.73
C LYS A 291 10.85 -20.85 -2.80
N LYS A 292 9.63 -21.08 -2.31
CA LYS A 292 8.64 -20.01 -2.12
C LYS A 292 9.20 -18.91 -1.20
N ALA A 293 8.94 -17.68 -1.54
CA ALA A 293 9.13 -16.56 -0.61
C ALA A 293 8.29 -16.78 0.65
N SER A 294 8.78 -16.34 1.80
CA SER A 294 8.09 -16.52 3.08
C SER A 294 8.33 -15.33 4.02
N GLY A 295 7.39 -15.15 4.94
CA GLY A 295 7.51 -14.14 5.99
C GLY A 295 7.19 -12.71 5.51
N TYR A 296 7.49 -11.76 6.38
CA TYR A 296 7.26 -10.32 6.14
C TYR A 296 8.57 -9.62 5.75
N THR A 297 8.51 -8.76 4.75
CA THR A 297 9.61 -7.85 4.38
C THR A 297 9.11 -6.42 4.40
N ASP A 298 9.70 -5.60 5.28
CA ASP A 298 9.45 -4.16 5.32
C ASP A 298 10.12 -3.47 4.11
N THR A 299 9.33 -2.74 3.35
CA THR A 299 9.82 -1.98 2.19
C THR A 299 10.35 -0.59 2.55
N GLY A 300 10.13 -0.17 3.80
CA GLY A 300 10.62 1.08 4.36
C GLY A 300 9.55 2.17 4.48
N VAL A 301 9.88 3.20 5.28
CA VAL A 301 9.09 4.41 5.50
C VAL A 301 10.05 5.61 5.54
N THR A 302 9.71 6.70 4.85
CA THR A 302 10.42 7.99 4.93
C THR A 302 9.41 9.10 5.18
N LEU A 303 9.59 9.89 6.22
CA LEU A 303 8.76 11.07 6.47
C LEU A 303 9.19 12.23 5.58
N ILE A 304 8.25 12.79 4.84
CA ILE A 304 8.42 14.02 4.05
C ILE A 304 7.60 15.11 4.72
N ALA A 305 8.23 16.21 5.11
CA ALA A 305 7.60 17.27 5.87
C ALA A 305 7.79 18.65 5.22
N ALA A 306 6.73 19.47 5.21
CA ALA A 306 6.80 20.84 4.70
C ALA A 306 7.83 21.70 5.45
N LYS A 307 7.96 21.46 6.75
CA LYS A 307 8.95 22.11 7.62
C LYS A 307 9.57 21.04 8.51
N PRO A 308 10.85 20.70 8.35
CA PRO A 308 11.55 19.84 9.28
C PRO A 308 11.48 20.40 10.70
N LEU A 309 11.26 19.53 11.68
CA LEU A 309 11.13 19.89 13.10
C LEU A 309 12.25 19.26 13.90
N PRO A 310 12.79 19.95 14.93
CA PRO A 310 13.81 19.37 15.81
C PRO A 310 13.34 18.05 16.44
N GLY A 311 14.21 17.04 16.42
CA GLY A 311 13.91 15.72 17.01
C GLY A 311 13.00 14.82 16.16
N VAL A 312 12.57 15.27 14.96
CA VAL A 312 11.77 14.46 14.04
C VAL A 312 12.59 14.22 12.76
N ASP A 313 12.96 12.96 12.52
CA ASP A 313 13.68 12.58 11.30
C ASP A 313 12.76 12.70 10.09
N SER A 314 13.09 13.63 9.19
CA SER A 314 12.29 13.91 8.01
C SER A 314 13.15 14.50 6.89
N VAL A 315 12.68 14.34 5.65
CA VAL A 315 13.25 15.02 4.49
C VAL A 315 12.33 16.19 4.08
N ASP A 316 12.92 17.21 3.46
CA ASP A 316 12.18 18.32 2.90
C ASP A 316 11.43 17.91 1.61
N PRO A 317 10.45 18.72 1.13
CA PRO A 317 9.69 18.39 -0.07
C PRO A 317 10.52 18.32 -1.35
N GLN A 318 11.66 19.05 -1.46
CA GLN A 318 12.52 18.99 -2.64
C GLN A 318 13.17 17.62 -2.76
N LYS A 319 13.71 17.10 -1.66
CA LYS A 319 14.23 15.73 -1.59
C LYS A 319 13.10 14.71 -1.78
N GLY A 320 11.94 14.97 -1.18
CA GLY A 320 10.72 14.16 -1.39
C GLY A 320 10.34 14.05 -2.86
N LEU A 321 10.37 15.15 -3.63
CA LEU A 321 10.08 15.16 -5.07
C LEU A 321 11.11 14.38 -5.92
N ALA A 322 12.36 14.27 -5.46
CA ALA A 322 13.37 13.43 -6.11
C ALA A 322 13.10 11.93 -5.90
N MET A 323 12.46 11.56 -4.80
CA MET A 323 12.20 10.18 -4.37
C MET A 323 10.78 9.69 -4.67
N CYS A 324 9.82 10.59 -4.90
CA CYS A 324 8.41 10.25 -5.02
C CYS A 324 8.12 9.40 -6.27
N TRP A 325 7.06 8.62 -6.17
CA TRP A 325 6.53 7.85 -7.28
C TRP A 325 5.33 8.56 -7.93
N GLY A 326 5.07 8.30 -9.19
CA GLY A 326 3.90 8.88 -9.89
C GLY A 326 4.20 10.22 -10.58
N LYS A 327 5.40 10.38 -11.13
CA LYS A 327 5.76 11.51 -12.01
C LYS A 327 5.02 11.43 -13.33
#